data_6340151a77618b6ea3314220958fa868
#
_entry.id   6340151a77618b6ea3314220958fa868
#
_cell.length_a   1.000
_cell.length_b   1.000
_cell.length_c   1.000
_cell.angle_alpha   90.00
_cell.angle_beta   90.00
_cell.angle_gamma   90.00
#
_symmetry.space_group_name_H-M   'P 1'
#
loop_
_entity.id
_entity.type
_entity.pdbx_description
1 polymer ?
#
loop_
_entity_poly.entity_id
_entity_poly.type
_entity_poly.pdbx_seq_one_letter_code
_entity_poly.pdbx_strand_id
1 'polypeptide(L)'
;MRKLKSVIAALICIAMISAFPAFYASAYDREIFINEPESYAASLGITEEALTELVEFLYDSVERCRRDVNLSRYGIKYAGGTNADIVRDLLMENPKAFNVKGIQYSTLGQNIVSFTILYKADLATYKEQVAECDAVAEELTEGLTPGMPEALKAMIIHDRLVVHCQYSLDYEEDDYNAYGALVGGKAVCQGYTRAYSYLLNYVGINNYSCPSDELAHVWNIVVLDGVKYHVDVTWDDPLLDVPGRVGHWNLFLSSDALYSSYPDNHAADDYDTSPVSTAYDGFFWQNSQAQFCLMNDTVYYIDHAAKTLNSYDYTTSISRTLLDLGEYYWPASATAYWTTSYARLATYKGVLYYSLPEGVYTLDPVTLVSEPFFLPDMSAHNYFSVYGFDVKDGVVTCLGAATPNLRPTTEMEFYTYRFEGGEIEDPVVKGDMDGDGTITVADALVVLRAAARLVPVTPEILEAGDVDGDGAITVADALALLRVAAKLIPSL
;
A
#
# COMPACT_ATOMS: atom_id res chain seq x y z
N MET A 1 10.09 -2.26 -45.82
CA MET A 1 9.67 -3.37 -44.93
C MET A 1 10.04 -3.17 -43.43
N ARG A 2 11.18 -2.54 -43.09
CA ARG A 2 11.52 -2.25 -41.66
C ARG A 2 10.60 -1.22 -40.96
N LYS A 3 10.13 -0.19 -41.68
CA LYS A 3 9.20 0.83 -41.12
C LYS A 3 7.78 0.31 -40.86
N LEU A 4 7.34 -0.74 -41.58
CA LEU A 4 6.02 -1.33 -41.37
C LEU A 4 5.96 -2.24 -40.13
N LYS A 5 7.11 -2.88 -39.75
CA LYS A 5 7.18 -3.69 -38.54
C LYS A 5 7.17 -2.87 -37.24
N SER A 6 7.75 -1.65 -37.24
CA SER A 6 7.73 -0.77 -36.07
C SER A 6 6.37 -0.15 -35.83
N VAL A 7 5.59 0.12 -36.87
CA VAL A 7 4.21 0.63 -36.74
C VAL A 7 3.26 -0.45 -36.25
N ILE A 8 3.45 -1.71 -36.67
CA ILE A 8 2.63 -2.83 -36.20
C ILE A 8 2.95 -3.18 -34.74
N ALA A 9 4.23 -3.11 -34.34
CA ALA A 9 4.63 -3.31 -32.93
C ALA A 9 4.07 -2.20 -32.02
N ALA A 10 4.11 -0.93 -32.45
CA ALA A 10 3.54 0.17 -31.70
C ALA A 10 1.98 0.10 -31.63
N LEU A 11 1.32 -0.37 -32.68
CA LEU A 11 -0.14 -0.57 -32.68
C LEU A 11 -0.56 -1.78 -31.83
N ILE A 12 0.27 -2.82 -31.70
CA ILE A 12 0.00 -3.97 -30.82
C ILE A 12 0.23 -3.57 -29.36
N CYS A 13 1.27 -2.78 -29.05
CA CYS A 13 1.46 -2.24 -27.70
C CYS A 13 0.33 -1.28 -27.29
N ILE A 14 -0.14 -0.40 -28.19
CA ILE A 14 -1.28 0.49 -27.91
C ILE A 14 -2.59 -0.32 -27.78
N ALA A 15 -2.77 -1.42 -28.50
CA ALA A 15 -3.94 -2.29 -28.38
C ALA A 15 -3.91 -3.16 -27.11
N MET A 16 -2.75 -3.47 -26.55
CA MET A 16 -2.65 -4.17 -25.26
C MET A 16 -2.86 -3.22 -24.06
N ILE A 17 -2.38 -1.98 -24.15
CA ILE A 17 -2.63 -0.95 -23.11
C ILE A 17 -4.11 -0.53 -23.06
N SER A 18 -4.86 -0.61 -24.18
CA SER A 18 -6.28 -0.25 -24.22
C SER A 18 -7.25 -1.40 -23.88
N ALA A 19 -6.78 -2.63 -23.67
CA ALA A 19 -7.63 -3.77 -23.34
C ALA A 19 -7.74 -4.03 -21.81
N PHE A 20 -6.82 -3.53 -21.01
CA PHE A 20 -6.83 -3.73 -19.56
C PHE A 20 -7.76 -2.78 -18.77
N PRO A 21 -7.93 -1.48 -19.12
CA PRO A 21 -8.82 -0.59 -18.37
C PRO A 21 -10.32 -0.97 -18.45
N ALA A 22 -10.73 -1.69 -19.50
CA ALA A 22 -12.13 -2.06 -19.67
C ALA A 22 -12.62 -3.16 -18.73
N PHE A 23 -11.72 -3.92 -18.09
CA PHE A 23 -12.10 -5.04 -17.23
C PHE A 23 -12.52 -4.60 -15.83
N TYR A 24 -11.91 -3.53 -15.30
CA TYR A 24 -12.25 -2.98 -13.98
C TYR A 24 -13.15 -1.75 -14.04
N ALA A 25 -13.21 -1.02 -15.17
CA ALA A 25 -14.18 0.07 -15.35
C ALA A 25 -15.65 -0.41 -15.19
N SER A 26 -15.92 -1.71 -15.41
CA SER A 26 -17.24 -2.30 -15.15
C SER A 26 -17.47 -2.66 -13.66
N ALA A 27 -16.45 -2.66 -12.83
CA ALA A 27 -16.59 -2.94 -11.39
C ALA A 27 -17.11 -1.70 -10.62
N TYR A 28 -16.86 -0.51 -11.14
CA TYR A 28 -17.39 0.74 -10.57
C TYR A 28 -18.89 1.01 -10.88
N ASP A 29 -19.50 0.29 -11.83
CA ASP A 29 -20.96 0.29 -12.07
C ASP A 29 -21.73 -0.63 -11.11
N ARG A 30 -21.09 -1.12 -10.04
CA ARG A 30 -21.77 -1.94 -9.02
C ARG A 30 -22.68 -1.07 -8.14
N GLU A 31 -23.77 -1.66 -7.74
CA GLU A 31 -24.65 -1.17 -6.68
C GLU A 31 -23.83 -0.90 -5.41
N ILE A 32 -23.98 0.29 -4.84
CA ILE A 32 -23.26 0.70 -3.63
C ILE A 32 -23.67 -0.22 -2.48
N PHE A 33 -22.69 -0.81 -1.82
CA PHE A 33 -22.95 -1.63 -0.66
C PHE A 33 -23.24 -0.75 0.57
N ILE A 34 -24.36 -0.99 1.23
CA ILE A 34 -24.74 -0.35 2.48
C ILE A 34 -24.89 -1.46 3.53
N ASN A 35 -24.10 -1.39 4.60
CA ASN A 35 -24.27 -2.30 5.73
C ASN A 35 -25.60 -1.99 6.45
N GLU A 36 -26.38 -3.02 6.79
CA GLU A 36 -27.64 -2.89 7.53
C GLU A 36 -28.61 -1.83 6.97
N PRO A 37 -28.99 -1.86 5.69
CA PRO A 37 -29.78 -0.82 5.07
C PRO A 37 -31.15 -0.64 5.75
N GLU A 38 -31.76 -1.71 6.26
CA GLU A 38 -33.00 -1.66 7.04
C GLU A 38 -32.88 -0.76 8.29
N SER A 39 -31.76 -0.85 9.02
CA SER A 39 -31.48 -0.07 10.23
C SER A 39 -31.33 1.42 9.92
N TYR A 40 -30.53 1.76 8.90
CA TYR A 40 -30.37 3.16 8.48
C TYR A 40 -31.66 3.74 7.91
N ALA A 41 -32.38 2.99 7.07
CA ALA A 41 -33.66 3.42 6.50
C ALA A 41 -34.68 3.72 7.61
N ALA A 42 -34.79 2.83 8.60
CA ALA A 42 -35.68 3.02 9.76
C ALA A 42 -35.29 4.26 10.59
N SER A 43 -34.00 4.45 10.87
CA SER A 43 -33.49 5.59 11.61
C SER A 43 -33.77 6.92 10.90
N LEU A 44 -33.60 6.96 9.58
CA LEU A 44 -33.87 8.14 8.76
C LEU A 44 -35.36 8.34 8.46
N GLY A 45 -36.20 7.32 8.70
CA GLY A 45 -37.63 7.34 8.41
C GLY A 45 -37.93 7.32 6.90
N ILE A 46 -37.12 6.58 6.12
CA ILE A 46 -37.24 6.40 4.65
C ILE A 46 -37.31 4.90 4.31
N THR A 47 -37.53 4.55 3.04
CA THR A 47 -37.44 3.16 2.60
C THR A 47 -36.01 2.79 2.23
N GLU A 48 -35.71 1.49 2.10
CA GLU A 48 -34.38 1.03 1.66
C GLU A 48 -34.04 1.50 0.24
N GLU A 49 -35.03 1.52 -0.68
CA GLU A 49 -34.82 2.08 -2.03
C GLU A 49 -34.46 3.58 -1.96
N ALA A 50 -35.15 4.35 -1.12
CA ALA A 50 -34.85 5.76 -0.94
C ALA A 50 -33.48 5.96 -0.24
N LEU A 51 -33.03 5.04 0.61
CA LEU A 51 -31.69 5.05 1.19
C LEU A 51 -30.62 4.81 0.11
N THR A 52 -30.79 3.80 -0.74
CA THR A 52 -29.88 3.54 -1.85
C THR A 52 -29.77 4.75 -2.78
N GLU A 53 -30.92 5.31 -3.22
CA GLU A 53 -30.93 6.54 -4.01
C GLU A 53 -30.26 7.75 -3.30
N LEU A 54 -30.40 7.84 -1.98
CA LEU A 54 -29.76 8.88 -1.20
C LEU A 54 -28.24 8.74 -1.22
N VAL A 55 -27.71 7.53 -0.96
CA VAL A 55 -26.26 7.28 -0.91
C VAL A 55 -25.64 7.46 -2.29
N GLU A 56 -26.25 6.95 -3.36
CA GLU A 56 -25.81 7.21 -4.74
C GLU A 56 -25.78 8.72 -5.05
N PHE A 57 -26.81 9.45 -4.67
CA PHE A 57 -26.85 10.90 -4.87
C PHE A 57 -25.78 11.65 -4.07
N LEU A 58 -25.48 11.21 -2.85
CA LEU A 58 -24.42 11.78 -2.03
C LEU A 58 -23.06 11.54 -2.67
N TYR A 59 -22.78 10.32 -3.14
CA TYR A 59 -21.52 9.94 -3.79
C TYR A 59 -21.32 10.72 -5.10
N ASP A 60 -22.34 10.77 -5.99
CA ASP A 60 -22.30 11.60 -7.20
C ASP A 60 -22.09 13.10 -6.88
N SER A 61 -22.65 13.56 -5.76
CA SER A 61 -22.46 14.94 -5.32
C SER A 61 -21.02 15.25 -4.92
N VAL A 62 -20.34 14.32 -4.22
CA VAL A 62 -18.93 14.43 -3.88
C VAL A 62 -18.07 14.38 -5.15
N GLU A 63 -18.28 13.40 -6.02
CA GLU A 63 -17.49 13.22 -7.24
C GLU A 63 -17.60 14.38 -8.23
N ARG A 64 -18.69 15.13 -8.15
CA ARG A 64 -18.89 16.36 -8.94
C ARG A 64 -18.60 17.65 -8.18
N CYS A 65 -18.08 17.56 -6.98
CA CYS A 65 -17.85 18.71 -6.08
C CYS A 65 -19.08 19.62 -5.97
N ARG A 66 -20.29 19.03 -5.85
CA ARG A 66 -21.52 19.81 -5.68
C ARG A 66 -21.58 20.38 -4.27
N ARG A 67 -21.54 21.71 -4.18
CA ARG A 67 -21.58 22.38 -2.89
C ARG A 67 -22.93 22.26 -2.18
N ASP A 68 -24.01 22.54 -2.89
CA ASP A 68 -25.35 22.57 -2.31
C ASP A 68 -26.14 21.33 -2.76
N VAL A 69 -26.40 20.44 -1.80
CA VAL A 69 -27.05 19.14 -2.01
C VAL A 69 -28.45 19.19 -1.42
N ASN A 70 -29.47 19.19 -2.26
CA ASN A 70 -30.86 19.26 -1.83
C ASN A 70 -31.38 17.87 -1.42
N LEU A 71 -31.74 17.72 -0.15
CA LEU A 71 -32.22 16.47 0.45
C LEU A 71 -33.74 16.48 0.70
N SER A 72 -34.45 17.54 0.34
CA SER A 72 -35.88 17.72 0.67
C SER A 72 -36.77 16.58 0.16
N ARG A 73 -36.39 15.95 -0.95
CA ARG A 73 -37.17 14.86 -1.56
C ARG A 73 -37.22 13.59 -0.69
N TYR A 74 -36.24 13.39 0.17
CA TYR A 74 -36.14 12.20 1.01
C TYR A 74 -36.94 12.31 2.31
N GLY A 75 -37.34 13.52 2.72
CA GLY A 75 -38.15 13.72 3.93
C GLY A 75 -37.49 13.36 5.25
N ILE A 76 -36.15 13.34 5.29
CA ILE A 76 -35.35 12.95 6.45
C ILE A 76 -35.68 13.83 7.64
N LYS A 77 -36.06 13.20 8.78
CA LYS A 77 -36.42 13.91 10.00
C LYS A 77 -35.18 14.42 10.73
N TYR A 78 -35.26 15.63 11.23
CA TYR A 78 -34.25 16.14 12.16
C TYR A 78 -34.51 15.55 13.57
N ALA A 79 -33.64 14.70 14.03
CA ALA A 79 -33.68 14.03 15.32
C ALA A 79 -32.53 14.54 16.24
N GLY A 80 -32.54 15.84 16.56
CA GLY A 80 -31.50 16.43 17.40
C GLY A 80 -30.09 16.43 16.83
N GLY A 81 -29.97 16.28 15.48
CA GLY A 81 -28.68 16.16 14.76
C GLY A 81 -28.31 14.74 14.38
N THR A 82 -28.76 13.71 15.10
CA THR A 82 -28.39 12.29 14.86
C THR A 82 -28.57 11.85 13.40
N ASN A 83 -29.72 12.20 12.78
CA ASN A 83 -29.99 11.83 11.39
C ASN A 83 -29.09 12.60 10.40
N ALA A 84 -28.63 13.81 10.74
CA ALA A 84 -27.65 14.52 9.92
C ALA A 84 -26.27 13.86 10.03
N ASP A 85 -25.91 13.35 11.21
CA ASP A 85 -24.68 12.60 11.42
C ASP A 85 -24.70 11.28 10.62
N ILE A 86 -25.80 10.52 10.67
CA ILE A 86 -25.98 9.31 9.86
C ILE A 86 -25.78 9.60 8.37
N VAL A 87 -26.42 10.64 7.82
CA VAL A 87 -26.28 11.00 6.40
C VAL A 87 -24.86 11.45 6.07
N ARG A 88 -24.22 12.17 6.99
CA ARG A 88 -22.80 12.55 6.85
C ARG A 88 -21.90 11.32 6.82
N ASP A 89 -22.10 10.39 7.74
CA ASP A 89 -21.28 9.19 7.86
C ASP A 89 -21.45 8.28 6.62
N LEU A 90 -22.68 8.10 6.14
CA LEU A 90 -22.95 7.43 4.87
C LEU A 90 -22.22 8.10 3.68
N LEU A 91 -22.19 9.45 3.62
CA LEU A 91 -21.41 10.16 2.60
C LEU A 91 -19.91 9.89 2.73
N MET A 92 -19.40 9.88 3.96
CA MET A 92 -17.98 9.71 4.25
C MET A 92 -17.51 8.26 4.10
N GLU A 93 -18.43 7.27 3.99
CA GLU A 93 -18.06 5.90 3.59
C GLU A 93 -17.57 5.83 2.13
N ASN A 94 -17.83 6.84 1.30
CA ASN A 94 -17.20 6.94 -0.01
C ASN A 94 -15.69 7.19 0.15
N PRO A 95 -14.80 6.25 -0.23
CA PRO A 95 -13.35 6.45 -0.09
C PRO A 95 -12.80 7.57 -0.98
N LYS A 96 -13.59 8.03 -1.99
CA LYS A 96 -13.30 9.21 -2.82
C LYS A 96 -13.69 10.54 -2.14
N ALA A 97 -14.25 10.51 -0.92
CA ALA A 97 -14.61 11.74 -0.20
C ALA A 97 -13.41 12.49 0.42
N PHE A 98 -12.18 12.17 0.05
CA PHE A 98 -10.95 12.79 0.58
C PHE A 98 -10.86 14.31 0.31
N ASN A 99 -11.56 14.82 -0.69
CA ASN A 99 -11.66 16.26 -0.97
C ASN A 99 -12.69 17.00 -0.09
N VAL A 100 -13.48 16.29 0.72
CA VAL A 100 -14.46 16.89 1.61
C VAL A 100 -13.76 17.48 2.83
N LYS A 101 -13.87 18.80 3.00
CA LYS A 101 -13.32 19.54 4.15
C LYS A 101 -14.31 19.64 5.32
N GLY A 102 -15.59 19.64 5.02
CA GLY A 102 -16.64 19.75 6.03
C GLY A 102 -18.03 19.77 5.43
N ILE A 103 -19.02 19.46 6.25
CA ILE A 103 -20.42 19.39 5.85
C ILE A 103 -21.23 20.21 6.82
N GLN A 104 -22.10 21.07 6.30
CA GLN A 104 -23.09 21.81 7.07
C GLN A 104 -24.48 21.38 6.59
N TYR A 105 -25.45 21.30 7.49
CA TYR A 105 -26.83 20.98 7.12
C TYR A 105 -27.79 22.12 7.42
N SER A 106 -28.92 22.14 6.70
CA SER A 106 -30.01 23.07 6.94
C SER A 106 -31.31 22.31 7.19
N THR A 107 -32.14 22.86 8.04
CA THR A 107 -33.47 22.31 8.41
C THR A 107 -34.58 23.23 8.01
N LEU A 108 -35.75 22.67 7.64
CA LEU A 108 -36.97 23.38 7.45
C LEU A 108 -38.08 22.67 8.26
N GLY A 109 -38.55 23.28 9.31
CA GLY A 109 -39.43 22.64 10.29
C GLY A 109 -38.70 21.49 11.00
N GLN A 110 -39.22 20.27 10.83
CA GLN A 110 -38.64 19.07 11.45
C GLN A 110 -37.87 18.21 10.40
N ASN A 111 -37.54 18.74 9.24
CA ASN A 111 -36.85 17.98 8.21
C ASN A 111 -35.47 18.58 7.91
N ILE A 112 -34.50 17.73 7.65
CA ILE A 112 -33.22 18.09 7.01
C ILE A 112 -33.52 18.30 5.54
N VAL A 113 -33.17 19.48 5.01
CA VAL A 113 -33.52 19.85 3.62
C VAL A 113 -32.32 19.99 2.71
N SER A 114 -31.14 20.22 3.24
CA SER A 114 -29.92 20.30 2.44
C SER A 114 -28.66 20.06 3.23
N PHE A 115 -27.64 19.59 2.52
CA PHE A 115 -26.24 19.68 2.93
C PHE A 115 -25.53 20.76 2.10
N THR A 116 -24.65 21.49 2.75
CA THR A 116 -23.63 22.32 2.09
C THR A 116 -22.28 21.67 2.33
N ILE A 117 -21.68 21.13 1.26
CA ILE A 117 -20.39 20.45 1.32
C ILE A 117 -19.29 21.46 1.03
N LEU A 118 -18.31 21.54 1.88
CA LEU A 118 -17.10 22.35 1.69
C LEU A 118 -16.00 21.44 1.18
N TYR A 119 -15.33 21.84 0.11
CA TYR A 119 -14.26 21.08 -0.52
C TYR A 119 -12.90 21.75 -0.28
N LYS A 120 -11.83 20.93 -0.22
CA LYS A 120 -10.44 21.38 -0.12
C LYS A 120 -9.96 21.98 -1.45
N ALA A 121 -10.28 21.33 -2.54
CA ALA A 121 -9.88 21.69 -3.92
C ALA A 121 -11.10 21.82 -4.85
N ASP A 122 -10.90 22.44 -5.99
CA ASP A 122 -11.89 22.51 -7.05
C ASP A 122 -12.06 21.18 -7.81
N LEU A 123 -13.07 21.11 -8.67
CA LEU A 123 -13.38 19.88 -9.41
C LEU A 123 -12.24 19.42 -10.34
N ALA A 124 -11.44 20.34 -10.90
CA ALA A 124 -10.36 19.98 -11.81
C ALA A 124 -9.23 19.29 -11.03
N THR A 125 -8.76 19.92 -9.98
CA THR A 125 -7.74 19.36 -9.06
C THR A 125 -8.22 18.04 -8.43
N TYR A 126 -9.46 17.97 -7.97
CA TYR A 126 -10.02 16.74 -7.43
C TYR A 126 -9.99 15.57 -8.43
N LYS A 127 -10.33 15.83 -9.71
CA LYS A 127 -10.26 14.79 -10.74
C LYS A 127 -8.83 14.31 -11.02
N GLU A 128 -7.85 15.20 -10.95
CA GLU A 128 -6.44 14.83 -11.06
C GLU A 128 -6.05 13.92 -9.88
N GLN A 129 -6.42 14.28 -8.66
CA GLN A 129 -6.17 13.46 -7.46
C GLN A 129 -6.86 12.08 -7.53
N VAL A 130 -8.10 12.01 -8.05
CA VAL A 130 -8.78 10.71 -8.27
C VAL A 130 -8.03 9.88 -9.30
N ALA A 131 -7.56 10.48 -10.39
CA ALA A 131 -6.78 9.76 -11.40
C ALA A 131 -5.44 9.24 -10.87
N GLU A 132 -4.79 9.97 -9.97
CA GLU A 132 -3.59 9.52 -9.27
C GLU A 132 -3.91 8.32 -8.36
N CYS A 133 -5.00 8.36 -7.59
CA CYS A 133 -5.46 7.21 -6.79
C CYS A 133 -5.82 6.00 -7.66
N ASP A 134 -6.51 6.22 -8.78
CA ASP A 134 -6.89 5.13 -9.71
C ASP A 134 -5.63 4.48 -10.33
N ALA A 135 -4.58 5.25 -10.64
CA ALA A 135 -3.31 4.72 -11.14
C ALA A 135 -2.61 3.83 -10.09
N VAL A 136 -2.58 4.26 -8.82
CA VAL A 136 -2.05 3.44 -7.73
C VAL A 136 -2.92 2.20 -7.49
N ALA A 137 -4.25 2.34 -7.60
CA ALA A 137 -5.15 1.20 -7.46
C ALA A 137 -4.93 0.16 -8.57
N GLU A 138 -4.69 0.59 -9.82
CA GLU A 138 -4.32 -0.29 -10.92
C GLU A 138 -3.02 -1.05 -10.63
N GLU A 139 -1.99 -0.37 -10.13
CA GLU A 139 -0.72 -0.97 -9.72
C GLU A 139 -0.92 -1.99 -8.59
N LEU A 140 -1.57 -1.59 -7.49
CA LEU A 140 -1.75 -2.45 -6.32
C LEU A 140 -2.75 -3.61 -6.55
N THR A 141 -3.51 -3.59 -7.63
CA THR A 141 -4.40 -4.69 -8.02
C THR A 141 -3.90 -5.47 -9.25
N GLU A 142 -2.70 -5.20 -9.72
CA GLU A 142 -2.12 -5.88 -10.90
C GLU A 142 -2.14 -7.41 -10.71
N GLY A 143 -2.54 -8.13 -11.76
CA GLY A 143 -2.60 -9.60 -11.77
C GLY A 143 -3.82 -10.19 -11.05
N LEU A 144 -4.64 -9.40 -10.35
CA LEU A 144 -5.89 -9.90 -9.80
C LEU A 144 -6.93 -10.06 -10.91
N THR A 145 -7.68 -11.16 -10.90
CA THR A 145 -8.70 -11.44 -11.91
C THR A 145 -10.08 -11.67 -11.27
N PRO A 146 -11.18 -11.43 -12.00
CA PRO A 146 -12.53 -11.67 -11.48
C PRO A 146 -12.79 -13.10 -11.03
N GLY A 147 -12.09 -14.09 -11.59
CA GLY A 147 -12.23 -15.50 -11.26
C GLY A 147 -11.50 -15.93 -9.98
N MET A 148 -10.67 -15.07 -9.39
CA MET A 148 -9.98 -15.37 -8.14
C MET A 148 -10.93 -15.27 -6.94
N PRO A 149 -10.75 -16.14 -5.91
CA PRO A 149 -11.48 -16.03 -4.65
C PRO A 149 -11.39 -14.63 -4.04
N GLU A 150 -12.50 -14.12 -3.51
CA GLU A 150 -12.52 -12.77 -2.90
C GLU A 150 -11.53 -12.65 -1.74
N ALA A 151 -11.42 -13.67 -0.89
CA ALA A 151 -10.47 -13.71 0.22
C ALA A 151 -9.01 -13.56 -0.28
N LEU A 152 -8.67 -14.21 -1.39
CA LEU A 152 -7.31 -14.10 -1.96
C LEU A 152 -7.05 -12.70 -2.51
N LYS A 153 -8.00 -12.12 -3.25
CA LYS A 153 -7.88 -10.75 -3.76
C LYS A 153 -7.71 -9.75 -2.61
N ALA A 154 -8.56 -9.85 -1.59
CA ALA A 154 -8.52 -8.98 -0.44
C ALA A 154 -7.20 -9.11 0.35
N MET A 155 -6.67 -10.33 0.52
CA MET A 155 -5.37 -10.58 1.17
C MET A 155 -4.21 -9.96 0.37
N ILE A 156 -4.16 -10.16 -0.95
CA ILE A 156 -3.09 -9.56 -1.78
C ILE A 156 -3.14 -8.03 -1.75
N ILE A 157 -4.34 -7.45 -1.77
CA ILE A 157 -4.54 -5.99 -1.66
C ILE A 157 -4.07 -5.49 -0.28
N HIS A 158 -4.42 -6.22 0.79
CA HIS A 158 -3.98 -5.92 2.15
C HIS A 158 -2.44 -5.82 2.21
N ASP A 159 -1.75 -6.85 1.74
CA ASP A 159 -0.29 -6.92 1.79
C ASP A 159 0.39 -5.82 0.97
N ARG A 160 -0.13 -5.59 -0.23
CA ARG A 160 0.41 -4.55 -1.10
C ARG A 160 0.18 -3.15 -0.53
N LEU A 161 -0.94 -2.92 0.16
CA LEU A 161 -1.18 -1.66 0.85
C LEU A 161 -0.23 -1.46 2.03
N VAL A 162 0.02 -2.51 2.84
CA VAL A 162 0.99 -2.46 3.94
C VAL A 162 2.40 -2.15 3.43
N VAL A 163 2.84 -2.78 2.34
CA VAL A 163 4.17 -2.51 1.73
C VAL A 163 4.23 -1.12 1.08
N HIS A 164 3.10 -0.61 0.58
CA HIS A 164 3.03 0.67 -0.12
C HIS A 164 2.98 1.88 0.82
N CYS A 165 2.34 1.75 1.98
CA CYS A 165 2.01 2.85 2.89
C CYS A 165 2.73 2.68 4.22
N GLN A 166 3.19 3.79 4.82
CA GLN A 166 3.81 3.82 6.15
C GLN A 166 2.89 4.45 7.17
N TYR A 167 2.88 3.96 8.42
CA TYR A 167 2.14 4.61 9.49
C TYR A 167 2.72 6.00 9.80
N SER A 168 1.89 7.04 9.65
CA SER A 168 2.31 8.42 9.87
C SER A 168 2.36 8.77 11.35
N LEU A 169 3.44 9.41 11.76
CA LEU A 169 3.58 10.06 13.06
C LEU A 169 3.48 11.59 12.96
N ASP A 170 3.30 12.12 11.74
CA ASP A 170 3.23 13.56 11.46
C ASP A 170 1.80 14.09 11.66
N TYR A 171 0.79 13.22 11.49
CA TYR A 171 -0.66 13.51 11.65
C TYR A 171 -1.12 14.67 10.77
N GLU A 172 -0.64 14.71 9.52
CA GLU A 172 -1.07 15.70 8.53
C GLU A 172 -2.51 15.45 8.06
N GLU A 173 -3.16 16.44 7.45
CA GLU A 173 -4.58 16.34 7.07
C GLU A 173 -4.86 15.18 6.11
N ASP A 174 -3.95 14.89 5.19
CA ASP A 174 -4.13 13.82 4.21
C ASP A 174 -3.81 12.42 4.76
N ASP A 175 -3.10 12.31 5.89
CA ASP A 175 -2.87 11.02 6.56
C ASP A 175 -4.17 10.33 6.99
N TYR A 176 -5.29 11.06 7.07
CA TYR A 176 -6.61 10.57 7.47
C TYR A 176 -7.50 10.14 6.30
N ASN A 177 -6.98 10.07 5.07
CA ASN A 177 -7.79 9.77 3.89
C ASN A 177 -7.07 8.89 2.87
N ALA A 178 -7.84 8.39 1.88
CA ALA A 178 -7.31 7.47 0.87
C ALA A 178 -6.22 8.11 -0.01
N TYR A 179 -6.29 9.41 -0.29
CA TYR A 179 -5.30 10.08 -1.14
C TYR A 179 -3.93 10.11 -0.45
N GLY A 180 -3.87 10.42 0.85
CA GLY A 180 -2.62 10.40 1.61
C GLY A 180 -2.00 9.01 1.66
N ALA A 181 -2.81 7.97 1.89
CA ALA A 181 -2.32 6.59 1.92
C ALA A 181 -1.85 6.10 0.53
N LEU A 182 -2.65 6.30 -0.52
CA LEU A 182 -2.37 5.77 -1.85
C LEU A 182 -1.31 6.59 -2.59
N VAL A 183 -1.42 7.90 -2.60
CA VAL A 183 -0.53 8.79 -3.37
C VAL A 183 0.59 9.34 -2.50
N GLY A 184 0.28 9.72 -1.27
CA GLY A 184 1.28 10.22 -0.32
C GLY A 184 2.12 9.13 0.34
N GLY A 185 1.68 7.86 0.32
CA GLY A 185 2.39 6.73 0.92
C GLY A 185 2.48 6.79 2.45
N LYS A 186 1.62 7.60 3.11
CA LYS A 186 1.56 7.73 4.56
C LYS A 186 0.12 7.84 5.04
N ALA A 187 -0.19 7.19 6.17
CA ALA A 187 -1.52 7.24 6.75
C ALA A 187 -1.53 6.95 8.25
N VAL A 188 -2.62 7.37 8.91
CA VAL A 188 -3.08 6.83 10.19
C VAL A 188 -4.21 5.83 9.94
N CYS A 189 -4.76 5.23 10.97
CA CYS A 189 -5.80 4.18 10.87
C CYS A 189 -6.94 4.54 9.90
N GLN A 190 -7.45 5.78 9.95
CA GLN A 190 -8.52 6.22 9.06
C GLN A 190 -8.08 6.25 7.59
N GLY A 191 -6.84 6.66 7.31
CA GLY A 191 -6.28 6.66 5.96
C GLY A 191 -6.11 5.25 5.41
N TYR A 192 -5.56 4.31 6.20
CA TYR A 192 -5.49 2.88 5.84
C TYR A 192 -6.86 2.30 5.54
N THR A 193 -7.83 2.51 6.44
CA THR A 193 -9.22 2.05 6.26
C THR A 193 -9.82 2.56 4.95
N ARG A 194 -9.66 3.85 4.65
CA ARG A 194 -10.18 4.46 3.40
C ARG A 194 -9.44 3.99 2.15
N ALA A 195 -8.12 3.80 2.23
CA ALA A 195 -7.33 3.28 1.12
C ALA A 195 -7.69 1.80 0.83
N TYR A 196 -7.82 0.99 1.87
CA TYR A 196 -8.24 -0.41 1.69
C TYR A 196 -9.65 -0.50 1.11
N SER A 197 -10.59 0.32 1.60
CA SER A 197 -11.93 0.44 0.99
C SER A 197 -11.87 0.86 -0.48
N TYR A 198 -10.99 1.79 -0.84
CA TYR A 198 -10.80 2.22 -2.22
C TYR A 198 -10.38 1.06 -3.11
N LEU A 199 -9.36 0.31 -2.69
CA LEU A 199 -8.82 -0.83 -3.42
C LEU A 199 -9.80 -2.01 -3.49
N LEU A 200 -10.50 -2.32 -2.41
CA LEU A 200 -11.54 -3.37 -2.38
C LEU A 200 -12.69 -3.03 -3.33
N ASN A 201 -13.15 -1.78 -3.31
CA ASN A 201 -14.19 -1.30 -4.23
C ASN A 201 -13.71 -1.38 -5.69
N TYR A 202 -12.43 -1.08 -5.94
CA TYR A 202 -11.82 -1.15 -7.28
C TYR A 202 -11.91 -2.56 -7.88
N VAL A 203 -11.79 -3.63 -7.06
CA VAL A 203 -11.93 -5.03 -7.50
C VAL A 203 -13.30 -5.64 -7.19
N GLY A 204 -14.25 -4.81 -6.72
CA GLY A 204 -15.64 -5.19 -6.51
C GLY A 204 -15.90 -6.05 -5.26
N ILE A 205 -15.15 -5.87 -4.18
CA ILE A 205 -15.36 -6.52 -2.89
C ILE A 205 -16.09 -5.56 -1.94
N ASN A 206 -17.20 -6.00 -1.39
CA ASN A 206 -18.00 -5.22 -0.45
C ASN A 206 -17.27 -5.06 0.89
N ASN A 207 -17.31 -3.86 1.43
CA ASN A 207 -16.67 -3.54 2.71
C ASN A 207 -17.28 -2.28 3.32
N TYR A 208 -16.98 -2.00 4.59
CA TYR A 208 -17.35 -0.77 5.29
C TYR A 208 -16.42 -0.55 6.48
N SER A 209 -16.43 0.68 7.01
CA SER A 209 -15.61 1.04 8.16
C SER A 209 -16.21 0.53 9.47
N CYS A 210 -15.35 0.10 10.38
CA CYS A 210 -15.67 -0.33 11.74
C CYS A 210 -14.95 0.56 12.74
N PRO A 211 -15.59 1.63 13.22
CA PRO A 211 -14.99 2.51 14.23
C PRO A 211 -15.19 1.95 15.64
N SER A 212 -14.27 2.32 16.54
CA SER A 212 -14.37 2.20 17.98
C SER A 212 -13.87 3.49 18.64
N ASP A 213 -14.75 4.18 19.35
CA ASP A 213 -14.39 5.37 20.12
C ASP A 213 -13.52 5.02 21.33
N GLU A 214 -13.75 3.85 21.95
CA GLU A 214 -13.00 3.35 23.10
C GLU A 214 -11.53 3.11 22.75
N LEU A 215 -11.27 2.55 21.57
CA LEU A 215 -9.92 2.36 21.05
C LEU A 215 -9.34 3.60 20.36
N ALA A 216 -10.16 4.62 20.11
CA ALA A 216 -9.81 5.76 19.23
C ALA A 216 -9.24 5.27 17.89
N HIS A 217 -9.88 4.26 17.30
CA HIS A 217 -9.38 3.50 16.15
C HIS A 217 -10.49 3.17 15.16
N VAL A 218 -10.11 2.87 13.93
CA VAL A 218 -11.02 2.44 12.87
C VAL A 218 -10.30 1.48 11.93
N TRP A 219 -11.04 0.44 11.51
CA TRP A 219 -10.58 -0.58 10.56
C TRP A 219 -11.70 -1.00 9.60
N ASN A 220 -11.53 -2.06 8.83
CA ASN A 220 -12.53 -2.51 7.87
C ASN A 220 -13.25 -3.77 8.34
N ILE A 221 -14.54 -3.86 8.02
CA ILE A 221 -15.23 -5.13 7.86
C ILE A 221 -15.36 -5.41 6.36
N VAL A 222 -14.86 -6.56 5.94
CA VAL A 222 -14.87 -7.04 4.55
C VAL A 222 -15.92 -8.14 4.41
N VAL A 223 -16.69 -8.10 3.33
CA VAL A 223 -17.72 -9.11 3.04
C VAL A 223 -17.23 -10.00 1.92
N LEU A 224 -16.82 -11.23 2.27
CA LEU A 224 -16.29 -12.22 1.35
C LEU A 224 -17.33 -13.31 1.11
N ASP A 225 -17.76 -13.47 -0.13
CA ASP A 225 -18.83 -14.42 -0.50
C ASP A 225 -20.08 -14.29 0.39
N GLY A 226 -20.42 -13.05 0.80
CA GLY A 226 -21.55 -12.74 1.67
C GLY A 226 -21.31 -12.93 3.17
N VAL A 227 -20.09 -13.26 3.59
CA VAL A 227 -19.71 -13.47 5.00
C VAL A 227 -18.78 -12.33 5.45
N LYS A 228 -19.08 -11.76 6.62
CA LYS A 228 -18.33 -10.64 7.20
C LYS A 228 -17.11 -11.09 7.99
N TYR A 229 -16.01 -10.36 7.86
CA TYR A 229 -14.77 -10.54 8.61
C TYR A 229 -14.14 -9.21 8.95
N HIS A 230 -13.50 -9.11 10.10
CA HIS A 230 -12.65 -7.97 10.44
C HIS A 230 -11.32 -8.05 9.71
N VAL A 231 -10.83 -6.89 9.25
CA VAL A 231 -9.48 -6.71 8.70
C VAL A 231 -8.93 -5.38 9.19
N ASP A 232 -7.83 -5.41 9.92
CA ASP A 232 -7.13 -4.21 10.36
C ASP A 232 -5.75 -4.10 9.72
N VAL A 233 -5.71 -3.42 8.58
CA VAL A 233 -4.46 -3.17 7.83
C VAL A 233 -3.47 -2.34 8.64
N THR A 234 -3.98 -1.42 9.49
CA THR A 234 -3.11 -0.55 10.30
C THR A 234 -2.29 -1.33 11.33
N TRP A 235 -2.93 -2.27 12.03
CA TRP A 235 -2.25 -3.06 13.04
C TRP A 235 -1.51 -4.26 12.46
N ASP A 236 -1.73 -4.58 11.21
CA ASP A 236 -0.92 -5.52 10.42
C ASP A 236 0.27 -4.83 9.72
N ASP A 237 0.34 -3.47 9.78
CA ASP A 237 1.51 -2.67 9.41
C ASP A 237 2.34 -2.32 10.66
N PRO A 238 3.45 -3.02 10.91
CA PRO A 238 4.20 -2.83 12.15
C PRO A 238 4.87 -1.45 12.20
N LEU A 239 4.66 -0.71 13.28
CA LEU A 239 5.44 0.49 13.62
C LEU A 239 6.94 0.20 13.48
N LEU A 240 7.68 1.11 12.84
CA LEU A 240 8.99 0.96 12.23
C LEU A 240 8.87 0.13 10.96
N ASP A 241 8.64 0.85 9.90
CA ASP A 241 8.56 0.29 8.57
C ASP A 241 9.82 -0.52 8.24
N VAL A 242 9.60 -1.80 7.94
CA VAL A 242 10.65 -2.73 7.56
C VAL A 242 10.30 -3.26 6.18
N PRO A 243 11.13 -3.04 5.16
CA PRO A 243 10.83 -3.45 3.80
C PRO A 243 10.35 -4.91 3.70
N GLY A 244 9.17 -5.11 3.10
CA GLY A 244 8.56 -6.42 2.89
C GLY A 244 8.01 -7.10 4.16
N ARG A 245 7.94 -6.41 5.30
CA ARG A 245 7.31 -6.93 6.50
C ARG A 245 5.82 -6.61 6.48
N VAL A 246 5.00 -7.66 6.58
CA VAL A 246 3.54 -7.58 6.62
C VAL A 246 3.05 -8.50 7.72
N GLY A 247 2.25 -7.99 8.65
CA GLY A 247 1.51 -8.79 9.63
C GLY A 247 0.23 -9.36 9.02
N HIS A 248 -0.29 -10.43 9.61
CA HIS A 248 -1.57 -11.03 9.23
C HIS A 248 -2.36 -11.44 10.47
N TRP A 249 -2.06 -10.80 11.59
CA TRP A 249 -2.70 -11.14 12.89
C TRP A 249 -4.15 -10.66 12.96
N ASN A 250 -4.49 -9.63 12.17
CA ASN A 250 -5.80 -8.99 12.13
C ASN A 250 -6.49 -9.16 10.76
N LEU A 251 -6.13 -10.21 10.02
CA LEU A 251 -6.67 -10.50 8.68
C LEU A 251 -7.78 -11.55 8.74
N PHE A 252 -9.01 -11.17 8.34
CA PHE A 252 -10.23 -11.99 8.24
C PHE A 252 -10.64 -12.68 9.54
N LEU A 253 -10.66 -11.95 10.63
CA LEU A 253 -11.01 -12.47 11.94
C LEU A 253 -12.52 -12.40 12.22
N SER A 254 -13.00 -13.36 13.04
CA SER A 254 -14.23 -13.20 13.78
C SER A 254 -14.06 -12.14 14.88
N SER A 255 -15.19 -11.58 15.38
CA SER A 255 -15.14 -10.61 16.48
C SER A 255 -14.50 -11.20 17.74
N ASP A 256 -14.74 -12.46 18.06
CA ASP A 256 -14.15 -13.12 19.23
C ASP A 256 -12.62 -13.26 19.06
N ALA A 257 -12.14 -13.60 17.85
CA ALA A 257 -10.72 -13.71 17.56
C ALA A 257 -10.05 -12.32 17.58
N LEU A 258 -10.69 -11.31 17.00
CA LEU A 258 -10.18 -9.93 17.00
C LEU A 258 -10.08 -9.36 18.40
N TYR A 259 -11.10 -9.56 19.25
CA TYR A 259 -11.12 -9.10 20.64
C TYR A 259 -9.92 -9.60 21.44
N SER A 260 -9.42 -10.78 21.13
CA SER A 260 -8.29 -11.44 21.81
C SER A 260 -7.06 -11.61 20.94
N SER A 261 -6.96 -10.93 19.80
CA SER A 261 -5.82 -11.03 18.88
C SER A 261 -4.49 -10.64 19.56
N TYR A 262 -3.40 -11.15 19.03
CA TYR A 262 -2.05 -10.88 19.54
C TYR A 262 -1.18 -10.35 18.37
N PRO A 263 -0.26 -9.42 18.59
CA PRO A 263 0.24 -8.87 19.87
C PRO A 263 -0.67 -7.80 20.50
N ASP A 264 -1.50 -7.12 19.72
CA ASP A 264 -2.37 -6.04 20.14
C ASP A 264 -3.83 -6.46 19.89
N ASN A 265 -4.67 -6.44 20.91
CA ASN A 265 -6.05 -6.87 20.83
C ASN A 265 -7.01 -5.68 20.70
N HIS A 266 -8.18 -5.95 20.09
CA HIS A 266 -9.27 -4.98 19.96
C HIS A 266 -10.29 -5.16 21.10
N ALA A 267 -9.81 -5.13 22.35
CA ALA A 267 -10.63 -5.37 23.53
C ALA A 267 -11.47 -4.13 23.87
N ALA A 268 -12.54 -3.91 23.13
CA ALA A 268 -13.56 -2.88 23.36
C ALA A 268 -14.95 -3.44 23.06
N ASP A 269 -16.00 -2.79 23.55
CA ASP A 269 -17.39 -3.25 23.41
C ASP A 269 -18.24 -2.36 22.49
N ASP A 270 -17.63 -1.36 21.85
CA ASP A 270 -18.35 -0.30 21.12
C ASP A 270 -18.26 -0.40 19.59
N TYR A 271 -17.76 -1.51 19.04
CA TYR A 271 -17.67 -1.72 17.58
C TYR A 271 -18.66 -2.80 17.07
N ASP A 272 -18.78 -2.92 15.75
CA ASP A 272 -19.64 -3.92 15.10
C ASP A 272 -19.12 -5.34 15.34
N THR A 273 -19.86 -6.14 16.09
CA THR A 273 -19.56 -7.55 16.39
C THR A 273 -20.31 -8.54 15.50
N SER A 274 -20.87 -8.09 14.38
CA SER A 274 -21.57 -8.97 13.44
C SER A 274 -20.68 -9.98 12.68
N PRO A 275 -19.36 -9.80 12.50
CA PRO A 275 -18.49 -10.85 12.01
C PRO A 275 -18.35 -12.01 13.02
N VAL A 276 -19.06 -13.11 12.79
CA VAL A 276 -19.07 -14.27 13.70
C VAL A 276 -18.48 -15.53 13.07
N SER A 277 -18.05 -15.45 11.80
CA SER A 277 -17.46 -16.60 11.11
C SER A 277 -16.02 -16.84 11.58
N THR A 278 -15.76 -18.06 12.01
CA THR A 278 -14.41 -18.50 12.45
C THR A 278 -13.66 -19.24 11.35
N ALA A 279 -14.10 -19.15 10.09
CA ALA A 279 -13.53 -19.93 8.98
C ALA A 279 -12.04 -19.63 8.76
N TYR A 280 -11.60 -18.42 9.10
CA TYR A 280 -10.23 -17.98 8.93
C TYR A 280 -9.49 -17.73 10.25
N ASP A 281 -10.14 -17.91 11.41
CA ASP A 281 -9.47 -17.81 12.70
C ASP A 281 -8.38 -18.88 12.82
N GLY A 282 -7.14 -18.47 13.06
CA GLY A 282 -6.00 -19.39 13.11
C GLY A 282 -5.60 -19.99 11.76
N PHE A 283 -5.99 -19.37 10.63
CA PHE A 283 -5.64 -19.88 9.30
C PHE A 283 -4.13 -19.69 9.03
N PHE A 284 -3.59 -20.45 8.06
CA PHE A 284 -2.15 -20.54 7.82
C PHE A 284 -1.45 -19.19 7.58
N TRP A 285 -2.13 -18.21 6.99
CA TRP A 285 -1.54 -16.89 6.71
C TRP A 285 -1.19 -16.11 7.97
N GLN A 286 -1.86 -16.34 9.10
CA GLN A 286 -1.51 -15.67 10.37
C GLN A 286 -0.11 -16.01 10.87
N ASN A 287 0.52 -17.06 10.34
CA ASN A 287 1.91 -17.41 10.61
C ASN A 287 2.92 -16.64 9.73
N SER A 288 2.46 -15.88 8.73
CA SER A 288 3.33 -15.10 7.85
C SER A 288 3.60 -13.71 8.42
N GLN A 289 4.84 -13.25 8.30
CA GLN A 289 5.28 -11.88 8.53
C GLN A 289 5.95 -11.29 7.28
N ALA A 290 5.57 -11.77 6.12
CA ALA A 290 6.02 -11.33 4.81
C ALA A 290 4.83 -11.30 3.86
N GLN A 291 4.86 -10.42 2.87
CA GLN A 291 3.80 -10.33 1.87
C GLN A 291 3.58 -11.65 1.12
N PHE A 292 2.35 -11.88 0.73
CA PHE A 292 1.96 -12.95 -0.18
C PHE A 292 2.18 -12.51 -1.62
N CYS A 293 2.95 -13.26 -2.37
CA CYS A 293 3.32 -12.94 -3.74
C CYS A 293 2.52 -13.75 -4.73
N LEU A 294 1.78 -13.09 -5.61
CA LEU A 294 1.05 -13.74 -6.70
C LEU A 294 1.89 -13.78 -7.97
N MET A 295 2.05 -14.97 -8.54
CA MET A 295 2.72 -15.17 -9.83
C MET A 295 2.11 -16.36 -10.56
N ASN A 296 1.60 -16.17 -11.78
CA ASN A 296 1.01 -17.21 -12.61
C ASN A 296 -0.02 -18.10 -11.88
N ASP A 297 -1.07 -17.51 -11.33
CA ASP A 297 -2.15 -18.20 -10.58
C ASP A 297 -1.68 -19.00 -9.34
N THR A 298 -0.46 -18.77 -8.90
CA THR A 298 0.11 -19.39 -7.71
C THR A 298 0.51 -18.31 -6.71
N VAL A 299 0.16 -18.51 -5.46
CA VAL A 299 0.55 -17.67 -4.35
C VAL A 299 1.76 -18.26 -3.66
N TYR A 300 2.79 -17.45 -3.46
CA TYR A 300 4.00 -17.82 -2.72
C TYR A 300 3.99 -17.10 -1.38
N TYR A 301 4.38 -17.81 -0.32
CA TYR A 301 4.38 -17.28 1.04
C TYR A 301 5.42 -17.95 1.93
N ILE A 302 5.79 -17.26 3.00
CA ILE A 302 6.64 -17.80 4.06
C ILE A 302 5.78 -18.12 5.28
N ASP A 303 5.77 -19.38 5.69
CA ASP A 303 5.28 -19.77 7.02
C ASP A 303 6.45 -19.60 8.01
N HIS A 304 6.39 -18.55 8.83
CA HIS A 304 7.46 -18.25 9.79
C HIS A 304 7.44 -19.16 10.98
N ALA A 305 6.31 -19.79 11.33
CA ALA A 305 6.22 -20.77 12.40
C ALA A 305 6.84 -22.11 11.97
N ALA A 306 6.50 -22.57 10.76
CA ALA A 306 7.08 -23.77 10.16
C ALA A 306 8.48 -23.52 9.58
N LYS A 307 8.88 -22.26 9.38
CA LYS A 307 10.13 -21.84 8.72
C LYS A 307 10.27 -22.45 7.31
N THR A 308 9.23 -22.26 6.48
CA THR A 308 9.21 -22.78 5.13
C THR A 308 8.75 -21.71 4.13
N LEU A 309 9.32 -21.72 2.93
CA LEU A 309 8.77 -21.01 1.78
C LEU A 309 7.90 -22.00 1.01
N ASN A 310 6.66 -21.58 0.75
CA ASN A 310 5.63 -22.43 0.19
C ASN A 310 4.99 -21.81 -1.04
N SER A 311 4.35 -22.64 -1.85
CA SER A 311 3.40 -22.23 -2.88
C SER A 311 2.00 -22.72 -2.54
N TYR A 312 0.98 -21.94 -2.94
CA TYR A 312 -0.43 -22.29 -2.83
C TYR A 312 -1.09 -22.04 -4.18
N ASP A 313 -1.56 -23.12 -4.81
CA ASP A 313 -2.39 -23.06 -6.02
C ASP A 313 -3.85 -22.92 -5.57
N TYR A 314 -4.43 -21.75 -5.75
CA TYR A 314 -5.78 -21.45 -5.29
C TYR A 314 -6.88 -22.14 -6.13
N THR A 315 -6.54 -22.62 -7.34
CA THR A 315 -7.50 -23.34 -8.20
C THR A 315 -7.71 -24.76 -7.75
N THR A 316 -6.67 -25.39 -7.20
CA THR A 316 -6.67 -26.76 -6.70
C THR A 316 -6.66 -26.84 -5.17
N SER A 317 -6.46 -25.72 -4.47
CA SER A 317 -6.28 -25.63 -3.01
C SER A 317 -5.12 -26.49 -2.49
N ILE A 318 -4.04 -26.63 -3.30
CA ILE A 318 -2.87 -27.43 -2.93
C ILE A 318 -1.73 -26.53 -2.52
N SER A 319 -1.22 -26.73 -1.29
CA SER A 319 0.03 -26.14 -0.83
C SER A 319 1.20 -27.09 -1.03
N ARG A 320 2.38 -26.53 -1.33
CA ARG A 320 3.66 -27.27 -1.44
C ARG A 320 4.76 -26.48 -0.77
N THR A 321 5.59 -27.16 0.01
CA THR A 321 6.86 -26.60 0.48
C THR A 321 7.89 -26.61 -0.63
N LEU A 322 8.46 -25.45 -0.93
CA LEU A 322 9.49 -25.26 -1.95
C LEU A 322 10.89 -25.24 -1.33
N LEU A 323 11.03 -24.63 -0.14
CA LEU A 323 12.31 -24.47 0.54
C LEU A 323 12.13 -24.57 2.04
N ASP A 324 13.01 -25.31 2.70
CA ASP A 324 13.17 -25.34 4.16
C ASP A 324 14.12 -24.22 4.59
N LEU A 325 13.61 -23.28 5.40
CA LEU A 325 14.34 -22.16 5.96
C LEU A 325 14.82 -22.44 7.40
N GLY A 326 14.58 -23.64 7.92
CA GLY A 326 14.85 -24.00 9.33
C GLY A 326 16.32 -24.05 9.68
N GLU A 327 17.22 -24.15 8.69
CA GLU A 327 18.69 -24.16 8.89
C GLU A 327 19.30 -22.75 8.91
N TYR A 328 18.51 -21.70 8.61
CA TYR A 328 18.98 -20.31 8.59
C TYR A 328 18.63 -19.61 9.89
N TYR A 329 19.63 -18.95 10.49
CA TYR A 329 19.53 -18.32 11.79
C TYR A 329 19.97 -16.86 11.73
N TRP A 330 19.12 -15.96 12.19
CA TRP A 330 19.45 -14.54 12.35
C TRP A 330 20.19 -14.32 13.67
N PRO A 331 21.36 -13.67 13.67
CA PRO A 331 22.14 -13.45 14.88
C PRO A 331 21.42 -12.49 15.84
N ALA A 332 21.33 -12.87 17.10
CA ALA A 332 20.86 -12.01 18.19
C ALA A 332 22.04 -11.33 18.91
N SER A 333 23.23 -11.94 18.84
CA SER A 333 24.51 -11.43 19.36
C SER A 333 25.67 -12.21 18.73
N ALA A 334 26.90 -11.93 19.14
CA ALA A 334 28.09 -12.68 18.72
C ALA A 334 28.01 -14.22 18.95
N THR A 335 27.16 -14.66 19.86
CA THR A 335 27.10 -16.06 20.29
C THR A 335 25.69 -16.62 20.41
N ALA A 336 24.66 -15.83 20.05
CA ALA A 336 23.27 -16.21 20.16
C ALA A 336 22.51 -15.90 18.84
N TYR A 337 21.50 -16.70 18.58
CA TYR A 337 20.63 -16.57 17.42
C TYR A 337 19.17 -16.47 17.83
N TRP A 338 18.36 -15.77 17.01
CA TRP A 338 16.92 -15.75 17.15
C TRP A 338 16.34 -17.12 16.80
N THR A 339 15.28 -17.50 17.49
CA THR A 339 14.55 -18.75 17.21
C THR A 339 13.56 -18.61 16.07
N THR A 340 13.18 -17.37 15.73
CA THR A 340 12.25 -17.07 14.64
C THR A 340 12.99 -16.78 13.34
N SER A 341 12.28 -16.89 12.20
CA SER A 341 12.74 -16.47 10.89
C SER A 341 12.37 -15.00 10.64
N TYR A 342 13.24 -14.26 9.99
CA TYR A 342 12.98 -12.91 9.49
C TYR A 342 13.05 -12.84 7.96
N ALA A 343 12.90 -13.99 7.30
CA ALA A 343 12.87 -14.04 5.84
C ALA A 343 11.70 -13.18 5.30
N ARG A 344 11.93 -12.54 4.17
CA ARG A 344 10.96 -11.76 3.41
C ARG A 344 10.83 -12.31 2.00
N LEU A 345 9.76 -11.96 1.33
CA LEU A 345 9.43 -12.46 0.00
C LEU A 345 8.96 -11.29 -0.86
N ALA A 346 9.38 -11.29 -2.14
CA ALA A 346 8.89 -10.34 -3.12
C ALA A 346 8.87 -10.98 -4.52
N THR A 347 8.12 -10.39 -5.44
CA THR A 347 8.12 -10.78 -6.85
C THR A 347 8.32 -9.55 -7.73
N TYR A 348 9.13 -9.69 -8.77
CA TYR A 348 9.29 -8.66 -9.79
C TYR A 348 9.53 -9.28 -11.15
N LYS A 349 8.79 -8.86 -12.18
CA LYS A 349 8.88 -9.36 -13.56
C LYS A 349 8.92 -10.90 -13.67
N GLY A 350 8.10 -11.57 -12.86
CA GLY A 350 7.98 -13.04 -12.90
C GLY A 350 9.12 -13.79 -12.23
N VAL A 351 9.98 -13.11 -11.46
CA VAL A 351 11.02 -13.70 -10.63
C VAL A 351 10.62 -13.64 -9.16
N LEU A 352 10.83 -14.74 -8.45
CA LEU A 352 10.59 -14.85 -7.01
C LEU A 352 11.89 -14.57 -6.25
N TYR A 353 11.86 -13.60 -5.35
CA TYR A 353 12.98 -13.22 -4.49
C TYR A 353 12.64 -13.52 -3.03
N TYR A 354 13.64 -13.94 -2.27
CA TYR A 354 13.50 -14.14 -0.83
C TYR A 354 14.80 -13.78 -0.10
N SER A 355 14.68 -13.38 1.17
CA SER A 355 15.85 -13.03 1.98
C SER A 355 16.25 -14.14 2.92
N LEU A 356 17.57 -14.27 3.11
CA LEU A 356 18.23 -15.05 4.16
C LEU A 356 19.09 -14.09 5.01
N PRO A 357 19.66 -14.54 6.14
CA PRO A 357 20.48 -13.66 6.97
C PRO A 357 21.61 -12.95 6.20
N GLU A 358 22.22 -13.63 5.24
CA GLU A 358 23.36 -13.14 4.47
C GLU A 358 23.02 -12.32 3.22
N GLY A 359 21.76 -12.31 2.80
CA GLY A 359 21.41 -11.56 1.58
C GLY A 359 20.06 -11.92 0.98
N VAL A 360 19.87 -11.53 -0.28
CA VAL A 360 18.69 -11.80 -1.09
C VAL A 360 19.03 -12.81 -2.17
N TYR A 361 18.10 -13.71 -2.42
CA TYR A 361 18.21 -14.81 -3.36
C TYR A 361 17.02 -14.82 -4.30
N THR A 362 17.24 -15.35 -5.51
CA THR A 362 16.14 -15.75 -6.39
C THR A 362 15.81 -17.22 -6.20
N LEU A 363 14.55 -17.58 -6.46
CA LEU A 363 14.10 -18.97 -6.49
C LEU A 363 13.32 -19.22 -7.77
N ASP A 364 13.74 -20.21 -8.55
CA ASP A 364 12.90 -20.79 -9.60
C ASP A 364 11.93 -21.80 -8.95
N PRO A 365 10.62 -21.50 -8.89
CA PRO A 365 9.68 -22.34 -8.17
C PRO A 365 9.38 -23.69 -8.87
N VAL A 366 9.84 -23.89 -10.11
CA VAL A 366 9.66 -25.11 -10.89
C VAL A 366 10.83 -26.05 -10.66
N THR A 367 12.05 -25.54 -10.84
CA THR A 367 13.28 -26.33 -10.70
C THR A 367 13.79 -26.38 -9.27
N LEU A 368 13.30 -25.51 -8.40
CA LEU A 368 13.76 -25.30 -7.02
C LEU A 368 15.25 -24.88 -6.94
N VAL A 369 15.77 -24.33 -8.02
CA VAL A 369 17.12 -23.76 -8.04
C VAL A 369 17.06 -22.37 -7.41
N SER A 370 17.92 -22.17 -6.41
CA SER A 370 18.11 -20.87 -5.74
C SER A 370 19.50 -20.34 -6.07
N GLU A 371 19.58 -19.06 -6.43
CA GLU A 371 20.84 -18.38 -6.72
C GLU A 371 20.95 -17.08 -5.91
N PRO A 372 22.16 -16.73 -5.41
CA PRO A 372 22.39 -15.44 -4.81
C PRO A 372 22.06 -14.33 -5.80
N PHE A 373 21.29 -13.35 -5.35
CA PHE A 373 20.95 -12.15 -6.11
C PHE A 373 21.71 -10.93 -5.60
N PHE A 374 21.65 -10.69 -4.31
CA PHE A 374 22.34 -9.59 -3.64
C PHE A 374 22.94 -10.07 -2.32
N LEU A 375 24.25 -9.96 -2.18
CA LEU A 375 24.98 -10.30 -0.96
C LEU A 375 25.71 -9.04 -0.48
N PRO A 376 25.17 -8.33 0.55
CA PRO A 376 25.85 -7.15 1.09
C PRO A 376 27.21 -7.49 1.67
N ASP A 377 28.18 -6.57 1.60
CA ASP A 377 29.49 -6.75 2.20
C ASP A 377 29.39 -6.73 3.74
N MET A 378 29.39 -7.93 4.33
CA MET A 378 29.33 -8.13 5.77
C MET A 378 30.63 -7.79 6.50
N SER A 379 31.72 -7.56 5.76
CA SER A 379 33.06 -7.35 6.38
C SER A 379 33.19 -5.99 7.07
N ALA A 380 32.38 -5.03 6.64
CA ALA A 380 32.35 -3.67 7.19
C ALA A 380 31.50 -3.57 8.48
N HIS A 381 30.64 -4.57 8.76
CA HIS A 381 29.64 -4.50 9.83
C HIS A 381 29.75 -5.69 10.78
N ASN A 382 29.88 -5.42 12.09
CA ASN A 382 29.77 -6.47 13.10
C ASN A 382 28.30 -6.94 13.21
N TYR A 383 28.03 -8.23 12.93
CA TYR A 383 26.69 -8.85 13.02
C TYR A 383 25.65 -8.31 12.05
N PHE A 384 26.04 -7.98 10.85
CA PHE A 384 25.10 -7.58 9.81
C PHE A 384 24.26 -8.79 9.37
N SER A 385 22.93 -8.58 9.28
CA SER A 385 22.00 -9.54 8.68
C SER A 385 20.86 -8.78 8.01
N VAL A 386 20.29 -9.37 6.96
CA VAL A 386 19.11 -8.82 6.28
C VAL A 386 17.88 -9.15 7.10
N TYR A 387 17.19 -8.11 7.59
CA TYR A 387 15.94 -8.23 8.35
C TYR A 387 14.71 -7.78 7.57
N GLY A 388 14.91 -7.06 6.48
CA GLY A 388 13.87 -6.62 5.58
C GLY A 388 14.38 -6.51 4.15
N PHE A 389 13.50 -6.78 3.20
CA PHE A 389 13.76 -6.49 1.82
C PHE A 389 12.45 -6.39 1.04
N ASP A 390 12.43 -5.54 0.04
CA ASP A 390 11.35 -5.42 -0.92
C ASP A 390 11.90 -5.10 -2.31
N VAL A 391 11.08 -5.31 -3.33
CA VAL A 391 11.41 -5.00 -4.73
C VAL A 391 10.27 -4.17 -5.31
N LYS A 392 10.54 -2.90 -5.60
CA LYS A 392 9.57 -1.99 -6.23
C LYS A 392 10.22 -1.29 -7.42
N ASP A 393 9.57 -1.31 -8.58
CA ASP A 393 10.00 -0.61 -9.82
C ASP A 393 11.44 -0.93 -10.28
N GLY A 394 11.91 -2.15 -10.00
CA GLY A 394 13.28 -2.55 -10.29
C GLY A 394 14.31 -2.05 -9.26
N VAL A 395 13.83 -1.47 -8.17
CA VAL A 395 14.66 -1.06 -7.04
C VAL A 395 14.53 -2.10 -5.93
N VAL A 396 15.64 -2.67 -5.49
CA VAL A 396 15.71 -3.53 -4.31
C VAL A 396 16.05 -2.67 -3.11
N THR A 397 15.19 -2.66 -2.12
CA THR A 397 15.47 -2.04 -0.82
C THR A 397 15.78 -3.14 0.18
N CYS A 398 16.98 -3.14 0.73
CA CYS A 398 17.42 -4.06 1.77
C CYS A 398 17.65 -3.34 3.08
N LEU A 399 17.12 -3.86 4.16
CA LEU A 399 17.44 -3.45 5.51
C LEU A 399 18.43 -4.40 6.13
N GLY A 400 19.64 -3.93 6.37
CA GLY A 400 20.64 -4.61 7.15
C GLY A 400 20.70 -4.07 8.57
N ALA A 401 20.76 -4.93 9.55
CA ALA A 401 20.87 -4.52 10.95
C ALA A 401 21.64 -5.55 11.78
N ALA A 402 22.16 -5.09 12.94
CA ALA A 402 22.78 -5.96 13.91
C ALA A 402 21.76 -6.77 14.72
N THR A 403 20.52 -6.29 14.83
CA THR A 403 19.43 -6.96 15.56
C THR A 403 18.07 -6.65 14.94
N PRO A 404 17.05 -7.52 15.09
CA PRO A 404 15.70 -7.24 14.61
C PRO A 404 14.94 -6.21 15.46
N ASN A 405 15.44 -5.85 16.64
CA ASN A 405 14.89 -4.81 17.49
C ASN A 405 15.27 -3.44 16.93
N LEU A 406 14.67 -3.12 15.83
CA LEU A 406 14.84 -1.90 15.06
C LEU A 406 14.19 -0.75 15.82
N ARG A 407 14.89 -0.23 16.82
CA ARG A 407 14.56 1.11 17.31
C ARG A 407 15.13 2.11 16.31
N PRO A 408 14.47 3.24 16.04
CA PRO A 408 14.90 4.24 15.04
C PRO A 408 16.14 5.01 15.51
N THR A 409 17.17 4.30 15.98
CA THR A 409 18.41 4.87 16.46
C THR A 409 19.58 4.24 15.72
N THR A 410 20.19 5.01 14.82
CA THR A 410 21.61 4.96 14.40
C THR A 410 22.21 3.61 13.91
N GLU A 411 21.51 2.48 14.00
CA GLU A 411 22.04 1.16 13.69
C GLU A 411 21.36 0.47 12.48
N MET A 412 20.44 1.18 11.80
CA MET A 412 19.74 0.67 10.63
C MET A 412 20.42 1.24 9.39
N GLU A 413 21.09 0.40 8.64
CA GLU A 413 21.60 0.77 7.33
C GLU A 413 20.64 0.23 6.28
N PHE A 414 20.08 1.13 5.45
CA PHE A 414 19.31 0.80 4.27
C PHE A 414 20.26 0.75 3.08
N TYR A 415 20.19 -0.36 2.33
CA TYR A 415 20.86 -0.49 1.04
C TYR A 415 19.81 -0.49 -0.05
N THR A 416 19.92 0.45 -0.98
CA THR A 416 19.03 0.55 -2.13
C THR A 416 19.82 0.20 -3.38
N TYR A 417 19.35 -0.79 -4.13
CA TYR A 417 19.97 -1.25 -5.37
C TYR A 417 18.96 -1.17 -6.49
N ARG A 418 19.37 -0.58 -7.61
CA ARG A 418 18.59 -0.59 -8.84
C ARG A 418 19.16 -1.66 -9.77
N PHE A 419 18.29 -2.45 -10.43
CA PHE A 419 18.73 -3.40 -11.44
C PHE A 419 17.87 -3.30 -12.70
N GLU A 420 18.52 -3.36 -13.86
CA GLU A 420 17.89 -3.55 -15.16
C GLU A 420 18.43 -4.84 -15.78
N GLY A 421 17.52 -5.73 -16.21
CA GLY A 421 17.89 -6.94 -16.97
C GLY A 421 18.67 -8.02 -16.21
N GLY A 422 18.73 -7.98 -14.89
CA GLY A 422 19.39 -8.99 -14.05
C GLY A 422 20.83 -8.67 -13.66
N GLU A 423 21.35 -7.50 -14.02
CA GLU A 423 22.59 -6.97 -13.44
C GLU A 423 22.25 -6.05 -12.26
N ILE A 424 23.01 -6.19 -11.16
CA ILE A 424 22.93 -5.29 -10.02
C ILE A 424 23.74 -4.05 -10.41
N GLU A 425 23.06 -2.91 -10.54
CA GLU A 425 23.76 -1.62 -10.57
C GLU A 425 23.93 -1.14 -9.13
N ASP A 426 25.12 -0.63 -8.81
CA ASP A 426 25.36 0.02 -7.52
C ASP A 426 24.35 1.18 -7.33
N PRO A 427 23.92 1.46 -6.10
CA PRO A 427 22.95 2.52 -5.88
C PRO A 427 23.47 3.84 -6.43
N VAL A 428 22.66 4.48 -7.26
CA VAL A 428 22.99 5.83 -7.72
C VAL A 428 22.78 6.77 -6.53
N VAL A 429 23.86 7.02 -5.79
CA VAL A 429 23.84 8.01 -4.73
C VAL A 429 23.80 9.38 -5.40
N LYS A 430 22.69 10.13 -5.20
CA LYS A 430 22.61 11.49 -5.77
C LYS A 430 23.84 12.31 -5.34
N GLY A 431 24.54 12.83 -6.32
CA GLY A 431 25.74 13.63 -6.12
C GLY A 431 27.07 12.87 -6.12
N ASP A 432 27.06 11.55 -6.04
CA ASP A 432 28.24 10.68 -6.18
C ASP A 432 28.37 10.27 -7.64
N MET A 433 29.27 10.92 -8.37
CA MET A 433 29.42 10.77 -9.81
C MET A 433 30.45 9.72 -10.21
N ASP A 434 31.29 9.28 -9.28
CA ASP A 434 32.33 8.27 -9.51
C ASP A 434 32.07 6.94 -8.77
N GLY A 435 30.97 6.89 -7.96
CA GLY A 435 30.49 5.67 -7.31
C GLY A 435 31.35 5.24 -6.11
N ASP A 436 32.10 6.17 -5.49
CA ASP A 436 32.99 5.84 -4.36
C ASP A 436 32.25 5.91 -2.99
N GLY A 437 30.95 6.25 -2.99
CA GLY A 437 30.10 6.37 -1.81
C GLY A 437 30.22 7.69 -1.06
N THR A 438 30.98 8.67 -1.58
CA THR A 438 31.20 9.97 -0.93
C THR A 438 31.08 11.14 -1.90
N ILE A 439 30.34 12.19 -1.51
CA ILE A 439 30.22 13.41 -2.32
C ILE A 439 31.46 14.28 -2.10
N THR A 440 32.25 14.43 -3.14
CA THR A 440 33.53 15.17 -3.14
C THR A 440 33.54 16.29 -4.18
N VAL A 441 34.64 17.00 -4.24
CA VAL A 441 34.89 18.04 -5.27
C VAL A 441 35.04 17.39 -6.67
N ALA A 442 35.45 16.10 -6.75
CA ALA A 442 35.57 15.39 -8.01
C ALA A 442 34.20 15.22 -8.66
N ASP A 443 33.17 14.86 -7.89
CA ASP A 443 31.80 14.70 -8.35
C ASP A 443 31.22 16.02 -8.86
N ALA A 444 31.36 17.07 -8.08
CA ALA A 444 30.95 18.40 -8.49
C ALA A 444 31.62 18.86 -9.79
N LEU A 445 32.86 18.44 -10.05
CA LEU A 445 33.58 18.76 -11.28
C LEU A 445 33.00 18.00 -12.48
N VAL A 446 32.54 16.75 -12.31
CA VAL A 446 31.84 15.99 -13.37
C VAL A 446 30.56 16.70 -13.77
N VAL A 447 29.71 17.06 -12.78
CA VAL A 447 28.46 17.79 -13.01
C VAL A 447 28.72 19.16 -13.65
N LEU A 448 29.74 19.89 -13.20
CA LEU A 448 30.11 21.19 -13.78
C LEU A 448 30.55 21.06 -15.26
N ARG A 449 31.31 20.03 -15.60
CA ARG A 449 31.69 19.75 -17.00
C ARG A 449 30.49 19.41 -17.88
N ALA A 450 29.54 18.66 -17.38
CA ALA A 450 28.30 18.34 -18.08
C ALA A 450 27.44 19.62 -18.26
N ALA A 451 27.28 20.44 -17.23
CA ALA A 451 26.59 21.72 -17.29
C ALA A 451 27.25 22.68 -18.30
N ALA A 452 28.58 22.68 -18.37
CA ALA A 452 29.35 23.46 -19.34
C ALA A 452 29.36 22.85 -20.78
N ARG A 453 28.66 21.71 -20.98
CA ARG A 453 28.64 20.95 -22.26
C ARG A 453 30.02 20.49 -22.73
N LEU A 454 30.96 20.29 -21.82
CA LEU A 454 32.30 19.77 -22.10
C LEU A 454 32.27 18.22 -22.18
N VAL A 455 31.25 17.60 -21.56
CA VAL A 455 30.90 16.18 -21.69
C VAL A 455 29.41 16.07 -22.00
N PRO A 456 28.96 15.03 -22.73
CA PRO A 456 27.54 14.83 -22.96
C PRO A 456 26.83 14.48 -21.64
N VAL A 457 25.60 14.96 -21.49
CA VAL A 457 24.71 14.51 -20.39
C VAL A 457 24.16 13.15 -20.81
N THR A 458 24.61 12.11 -20.13
CA THR A 458 24.04 10.76 -20.28
C THR A 458 22.88 10.57 -19.28
N PRO A 459 22.02 9.54 -19.43
CA PRO A 459 21.00 9.22 -18.44
C PRO A 459 21.57 9.07 -17.03
N GLU A 460 22.72 8.43 -16.87
CA GLU A 460 23.40 8.20 -15.58
C GLU A 460 23.88 9.55 -14.97
N ILE A 461 24.45 10.42 -15.80
CA ILE A 461 24.87 11.78 -15.35
C ILE A 461 23.63 12.61 -14.96
N LEU A 462 22.52 12.48 -15.66
CA LEU A 462 21.30 13.17 -15.30
C LEU A 462 20.73 12.62 -13.99
N GLU A 463 20.70 11.30 -13.84
CA GLU A 463 20.16 10.65 -12.65
C GLU A 463 20.96 10.97 -11.38
N ALA A 464 22.28 10.88 -11.41
CA ALA A 464 23.13 11.16 -10.25
C ALA A 464 23.36 12.67 -10.03
N GLY A 465 23.43 13.44 -11.10
CA GLY A 465 23.90 14.82 -11.06
C GLY A 465 22.83 15.89 -10.98
N ASP A 466 21.57 15.62 -11.35
CA ASP A 466 20.43 16.53 -11.16
C ASP A 466 19.97 16.45 -9.68
N VAL A 467 20.64 17.23 -8.83
CA VAL A 467 20.46 17.15 -7.38
C VAL A 467 19.33 18.06 -6.87
N ASP A 468 18.89 19.03 -7.68
CA ASP A 468 17.75 19.88 -7.35
C ASP A 468 16.42 19.38 -7.98
N GLY A 469 16.48 18.32 -8.83
CA GLY A 469 15.32 17.65 -9.38
C GLY A 469 14.59 18.41 -10.48
N ASP A 470 15.25 19.41 -11.13
CA ASP A 470 14.63 20.24 -12.16
C ASP A 470 14.62 19.56 -13.57
N GLY A 471 15.21 18.37 -13.70
CA GLY A 471 15.30 17.60 -14.94
C GLY A 471 16.45 18.03 -15.86
N ALA A 472 17.38 18.86 -15.41
CA ALA A 472 18.51 19.33 -16.20
C ALA A 472 19.79 19.41 -15.39
N ILE A 473 20.94 19.12 -16.01
CA ILE A 473 22.24 19.34 -15.38
C ILE A 473 22.67 20.80 -15.57
N THR A 474 22.77 21.52 -14.47
CA THR A 474 23.08 22.94 -14.43
C THR A 474 24.26 23.25 -13.51
N VAL A 475 24.68 24.52 -13.48
CA VAL A 475 25.70 25.00 -12.52
C VAL A 475 25.16 25.01 -11.08
N ALA A 476 23.84 25.05 -10.90
CA ALA A 476 23.20 24.99 -9.59
C ALA A 476 23.45 23.64 -8.91
N ASP A 477 23.35 22.53 -9.65
CA ASP A 477 23.67 21.20 -9.17
C ASP A 477 25.13 21.07 -8.72
N ALA A 478 26.04 21.48 -9.59
CA ALA A 478 27.46 21.47 -9.26
C ALA A 478 27.77 22.31 -8.01
N LEU A 479 27.09 23.44 -7.82
CA LEU A 479 27.25 24.28 -6.64
C LEU A 479 26.68 23.63 -5.37
N ALA A 480 25.55 22.90 -5.49
CA ALA A 480 24.99 22.14 -4.37
C ALA A 480 25.98 21.06 -3.91
N LEU A 481 26.55 20.29 -4.84
CA LEU A 481 27.57 19.29 -4.55
C LEU A 481 28.84 19.89 -3.90
N LEU A 482 29.32 21.02 -4.41
CA LEU A 482 30.47 21.72 -3.79
C LEU A 482 30.18 22.15 -2.34
N ARG A 483 28.93 22.52 -2.03
CA ARG A 483 28.55 22.89 -0.66
C ARG A 483 28.54 21.69 0.28
N VAL A 484 28.08 20.53 -0.19
CA VAL A 484 28.15 19.26 0.57
C VAL A 484 29.62 18.87 0.77
N ALA A 485 30.40 18.79 -0.29
CA ALA A 485 31.84 18.47 -0.25
C ALA A 485 32.64 19.39 0.69
N ALA A 486 32.28 20.67 0.72
CA ALA A 486 32.90 21.68 1.64
C ALA A 486 32.29 21.64 3.05
N LYS A 487 31.35 20.73 3.35
CA LYS A 487 30.61 20.62 4.63
C LYS A 487 29.90 21.93 5.04
N LEU A 488 29.47 22.73 4.05
CA LEU A 488 28.69 23.94 4.26
C LEU A 488 27.20 23.66 4.45
N ILE A 489 26.74 22.51 3.93
CA ILE A 489 25.41 21.88 4.18
C ILE A 489 25.64 20.41 4.52
N PRO A 490 24.76 19.79 5.35
CA PRO A 490 24.98 18.42 5.83
C PRO A 490 24.73 17.34 4.77
N SER A 491 23.80 17.58 3.82
CA SER A 491 23.42 16.68 2.72
C SER A 491 22.74 17.48 1.60
N LEU A 492 22.43 16.79 0.50
CA LEU A 492 21.61 17.33 -0.61
C LEU A 492 20.16 17.41 -0.21
#